data_f86d68ba2569942350b1f1aab2658bc6
#
_entry.id   f86d68ba2569942350b1f1aab2658bc6
#
_cell.length_a   1.000
_cell.length_b   1.000
_cell.length_c   1.000
_cell.angle_alpha   90.00
_cell.angle_beta   90.00
_cell.angle_gamma   90.00
#
_symmetry.space_group_name_H-M   'P 1'
#
loop_
_entity.id
_entity.type
_entity.pdbx_description
1 polymer ?
#
loop_
_entity_poly.entity_id
_entity_poly.type
_entity_poly.pdbx_seq_one_letter_code
_entity_poly.pdbx_strand_id
1 'polypeptide(L)'
;IKAPNVTLRRCIVRGGPPVTQGGNAVISIVSGGAGFLLEDVTITPAYPNDRLNGINVNQPGTIRRCNISGTVDGAMIYGNGVTIEDSYLHDFATLPTSTQADGKTHNDGVQIQAGSGIVIRRNNIRGASNSAIIITQDAGTVGDLTIDDNDLDGGAVSINVVTNGLPLSNIKMRRNYFGRNQRLVGKAIMARASHCVPDITGSVWADTGEPVKVSKG
;
A
#
# COMPACT_ATOMS: atom_id res chain seq x y z
N ILE A 1 6.96 10.52 -13.75
CA ILE A 1 6.65 9.95 -15.08
C ILE A 1 5.43 10.70 -15.62
N LYS A 2 5.62 11.41 -16.76
CA LYS A 2 4.61 12.26 -17.43
C LYS A 2 4.36 11.84 -18.88
N ALA A 3 4.98 10.78 -19.35
CA ALA A 3 4.80 10.27 -20.71
C ALA A 3 4.26 8.83 -20.66
N PRO A 4 3.47 8.41 -21.67
CA PRO A 4 2.90 7.08 -21.69
C PRO A 4 3.97 6.00 -21.98
N ASN A 5 3.71 4.79 -21.51
CA ASN A 5 4.52 3.60 -21.77
C ASN A 5 6.00 3.71 -21.35
N VAL A 6 6.29 4.53 -20.34
CA VAL A 6 7.65 4.62 -19.78
C VAL A 6 7.97 3.36 -19.00
N THR A 7 9.11 2.75 -19.29
CA THR A 7 9.65 1.61 -18.53
C THR A 7 10.91 2.01 -17.78
N LEU A 8 10.91 1.82 -16.46
CA LEU A 8 12.12 1.79 -15.63
C LEU A 8 12.40 0.33 -15.28
N ARG A 9 13.61 -0.13 -15.54
CA ARG A 9 13.99 -1.53 -15.32
C ARG A 9 15.39 -1.66 -14.78
N ARG A 10 15.58 -2.58 -13.81
CA ARG A 10 16.89 -2.98 -13.26
C ARG A 10 17.75 -1.78 -12.83
N CYS A 11 17.17 -0.90 -12.03
CA CYS A 11 17.85 0.29 -11.54
C CYS A 11 17.51 0.58 -10.08
N ILE A 12 18.28 1.47 -9.50
CA ILE A 12 18.01 2.04 -8.17
C ILE A 12 17.58 3.47 -8.36
N VAL A 13 16.40 3.83 -7.83
CA VAL A 13 15.92 5.20 -7.78
C VAL A 13 15.99 5.69 -6.33
N ARG A 14 16.82 6.68 -6.09
CA ARG A 14 16.92 7.32 -4.78
C ARG A 14 16.20 8.66 -4.79
N GLY A 15 15.43 8.92 -3.75
CA GLY A 15 14.78 10.20 -3.54
C GLY A 15 15.79 11.34 -3.37
N GLY A 16 15.35 12.54 -3.69
CA GLY A 16 16.14 13.76 -3.53
C GLY A 16 16.30 14.20 -2.07
N PRO A 17 16.63 15.49 -1.85
CA PRO A 17 16.80 16.06 -0.52
C PRO A 17 15.51 15.96 0.31
N PRO A 18 15.61 16.16 1.64
CA PRO A 18 14.45 16.13 2.51
C PRO A 18 13.34 17.06 2.03
N VAL A 19 12.09 16.57 2.08
CA VAL A 19 10.90 17.35 1.73
C VAL A 19 10.16 17.75 3.02
N THR A 20 9.59 18.92 3.03
CA THR A 20 8.90 19.49 4.21
C THR A 20 7.38 19.46 4.09
N GLN A 21 6.88 19.09 2.91
CA GLN A 21 5.44 19.00 2.62
C GLN A 21 5.06 17.58 2.21
N GLY A 22 3.85 17.14 2.61
CA GLY A 22 3.31 15.86 2.20
C GLY A 22 3.01 15.76 0.70
N GLY A 23 2.67 14.56 0.23
CA GLY A 23 2.32 14.31 -1.16
C GLY A 23 3.48 14.13 -2.12
N ASN A 24 4.71 14.12 -1.64
CA ASN A 24 5.90 13.84 -2.44
C ASN A 24 6.21 12.34 -2.47
N ALA A 25 6.85 11.89 -3.54
CA ALA A 25 7.33 10.52 -3.68
C ALA A 25 8.67 10.45 -4.40
N VAL A 26 9.42 9.35 -4.16
CA VAL A 26 10.64 9.06 -4.91
C VAL A 26 10.32 8.91 -6.40
N ILE A 27 9.19 8.27 -6.72
CA ILE A 27 8.66 8.20 -8.09
C ILE A 27 7.20 8.67 -8.07
N SER A 28 6.87 9.68 -8.88
CA SER A 28 5.49 10.11 -9.09
C SER A 28 5.04 9.79 -10.52
N ILE A 29 3.93 9.05 -10.64
CA ILE A 29 3.24 8.77 -11.90
C ILE A 29 2.04 9.70 -11.99
N VAL A 30 2.13 10.71 -12.83
CA VAL A 30 1.13 11.77 -12.94
C VAL A 30 0.41 11.72 -14.29
N SER A 31 -0.51 12.64 -14.55
CA SER A 31 -1.25 12.74 -15.81
C SER A 31 -0.32 12.61 -17.02
N GLY A 32 -0.68 11.77 -17.96
CA GLY A 32 0.13 11.38 -19.12
C GLY A 32 1.00 10.14 -18.94
N GLY A 33 1.20 9.66 -17.70
CA GLY A 33 2.07 8.52 -17.41
C GLY A 33 1.43 7.14 -17.54
N ALA A 34 0.32 7.00 -18.26
CA ALA A 34 -0.38 5.73 -18.42
C ALA A 34 0.47 4.66 -19.12
N GLY A 35 0.26 3.39 -18.75
CA GLY A 35 1.01 2.26 -19.31
C GLY A 35 2.44 2.17 -18.79
N PHE A 36 2.77 2.82 -17.68
CA PHE A 36 4.09 2.73 -17.07
C PHE A 36 4.41 1.30 -16.60
N LEU A 37 5.69 0.98 -16.62
CA LEU A 37 6.23 -0.25 -16.05
C LEU A 37 7.44 0.07 -15.16
N LEU A 38 7.35 -0.24 -13.87
CA LEU A 38 8.49 -0.31 -12.96
C LEU A 38 8.81 -1.79 -12.74
N GLU A 39 9.98 -2.26 -13.15
CA GLU A 39 10.34 -3.67 -13.10
C GLU A 39 11.77 -3.86 -12.60
N ASP A 40 11.93 -4.71 -11.58
CA ASP A 40 13.23 -4.97 -10.96
C ASP A 40 13.90 -3.65 -10.48
N VAL A 41 13.11 -2.76 -9.84
CA VAL A 41 13.57 -1.45 -9.38
C VAL A 41 13.67 -1.42 -7.86
N THR A 42 14.81 -0.95 -7.34
CA THR A 42 14.94 -0.59 -5.93
C THR A 42 14.57 0.88 -5.75
N ILE A 43 13.64 1.18 -4.85
CA ILE A 43 13.11 2.51 -4.58
C ILE A 43 13.35 2.83 -3.11
N THR A 44 14.15 3.84 -2.85
CA THR A 44 14.54 4.21 -1.48
C THR A 44 14.83 5.72 -1.40
N PRO A 45 14.63 6.39 -0.25
CA PRO A 45 14.98 7.79 -0.11
C PRO A 45 16.49 7.96 0.01
N ALA A 46 17.00 9.12 -0.41
CA ALA A 46 18.39 9.51 -0.11
C ALA A 46 18.54 9.91 1.37
N TYR A 47 17.47 10.41 1.97
CA TYR A 47 17.41 10.85 3.37
C TYR A 47 16.12 10.35 4.02
N PRO A 48 16.15 9.86 5.27
CA PRO A 48 14.97 9.52 6.03
C PRO A 48 14.01 10.72 6.12
N ASN A 49 12.73 10.48 5.84
CA ASN A 49 11.71 11.53 5.83
C ASN A 49 10.31 10.92 6.04
N ASP A 50 9.49 11.55 6.88
CA ASP A 50 8.12 11.11 7.17
C ASP A 50 7.05 11.75 6.24
N ARG A 51 7.49 12.39 5.16
CA ARG A 51 6.65 13.04 4.15
C ARG A 51 6.93 12.55 2.72
N LEU A 52 7.84 11.61 2.56
CA LEU A 52 8.27 11.10 1.26
C LEU A 52 7.79 9.65 1.07
N ASN A 53 6.85 9.45 0.16
CA ASN A 53 6.39 8.13 -0.25
C ASN A 53 7.38 7.47 -1.22
N GLY A 54 7.32 6.15 -1.35
CA GLY A 54 8.05 5.42 -2.37
C GLY A 54 7.53 5.77 -3.76
N ILE A 55 6.25 5.53 -3.97
CA ILE A 55 5.60 5.78 -5.27
C ILE A 55 4.23 6.44 -5.06
N ASN A 56 3.94 7.52 -5.78
CA ASN A 56 2.59 8.06 -5.94
C ASN A 56 2.06 7.74 -7.34
N VAL A 57 0.87 7.11 -7.43
CA VAL A 57 0.34 6.56 -8.68
C VAL A 57 -1.03 7.14 -9.00
N ASN A 58 -1.11 7.93 -10.08
CA ASN A 58 -2.36 8.53 -10.58
C ASN A 58 -2.81 7.97 -11.94
N GLN A 59 -2.08 7.02 -12.52
CA GLN A 59 -2.33 6.48 -13.86
C GLN A 59 -2.22 4.96 -13.87
N PRO A 60 -2.91 4.26 -14.80
CA PRO A 60 -2.81 2.82 -14.92
C PRO A 60 -1.40 2.38 -15.33
N GLY A 61 -0.97 1.25 -14.76
CA GLY A 61 0.33 0.65 -15.06
C GLY A 61 0.74 -0.39 -14.02
N THR A 62 1.99 -0.85 -14.12
CA THR A 62 2.47 -2.00 -13.35
C THR A 62 3.75 -1.70 -12.59
N ILE A 63 3.77 -2.14 -11.33
CA ILE A 63 4.92 -2.18 -10.45
C ILE A 63 5.14 -3.66 -10.14
N ARG A 64 6.26 -4.23 -10.61
CA ARG A 64 6.56 -5.65 -10.38
C ARG A 64 8.01 -5.91 -10.04
N ARG A 65 8.22 -6.89 -9.16
CA ARG A 65 9.54 -7.29 -8.67
C ARG A 65 10.38 -6.10 -8.19
N CYS A 66 9.69 -5.14 -7.54
CA CYS A 66 10.33 -3.96 -6.97
C CYS A 66 10.65 -4.19 -5.48
N ASN A 67 11.72 -3.53 -5.03
CA ASN A 67 12.10 -3.44 -3.64
C ASN A 67 11.90 -1.99 -3.17
N ILE A 68 10.96 -1.76 -2.24
CA ILE A 68 10.56 -0.42 -1.80
C ILE A 68 10.78 -0.33 -0.29
N SER A 69 11.64 0.58 0.13
CA SER A 69 12.00 0.70 1.56
C SER A 69 12.43 2.11 1.97
N GLY A 70 12.41 2.37 3.28
CA GLY A 70 12.91 3.61 3.88
C GLY A 70 12.03 4.84 3.66
N THR A 71 10.89 4.72 3.04
CA THR A 71 9.90 5.79 2.80
C THR A 71 8.76 5.73 3.82
N VAL A 72 7.98 6.81 3.98
CA VAL A 72 6.86 6.79 4.91
C VAL A 72 5.82 5.78 4.42
N ASP A 73 5.28 5.94 3.22
CA ASP A 73 4.45 4.92 2.61
C ASP A 73 5.20 4.27 1.43
N GLY A 74 4.98 2.98 1.23
CA GLY A 74 5.59 2.27 0.10
C GLY A 74 5.00 2.72 -1.23
N ALA A 75 3.68 2.67 -1.34
CA ALA A 75 2.96 3.16 -2.52
C ALA A 75 1.64 3.82 -2.12
N MET A 76 1.31 4.94 -2.74
CA MET A 76 0.05 5.65 -2.56
C MET A 76 -0.69 5.72 -3.90
N ILE A 77 -1.92 5.15 -3.96
CA ILE A 77 -2.69 4.96 -5.18
C ILE A 77 -3.87 5.92 -5.22
N TYR A 78 -3.96 6.70 -6.29
CA TYR A 78 -5.03 7.67 -6.56
C TYR A 78 -5.79 7.38 -7.85
N GLY A 79 -5.34 6.40 -8.65
CA GLY A 79 -5.84 6.16 -10.00
C GLY A 79 -6.31 4.74 -10.26
N ASN A 80 -6.94 4.54 -11.41
CA ASN A 80 -7.48 3.27 -11.86
C ASN A 80 -6.41 2.36 -12.48
N GLY A 81 -6.65 1.04 -12.52
CA GLY A 81 -5.88 0.09 -13.31
C GLY A 81 -4.42 -0.08 -12.87
N VAL A 82 -4.15 0.09 -11.58
CA VAL A 82 -2.81 -0.06 -11.00
C VAL A 82 -2.58 -1.50 -10.58
N THR A 83 -1.48 -2.10 -11.00
CA THR A 83 -1.04 -3.43 -10.53
C THR A 83 0.26 -3.31 -9.75
N ILE A 84 0.29 -3.87 -8.51
CA ILE A 84 1.51 -4.09 -7.73
C ILE A 84 1.65 -5.58 -7.51
N GLU A 85 2.73 -6.17 -8.01
CA GLU A 85 2.92 -7.62 -7.96
C GLU A 85 4.36 -8.05 -7.71
N ASP A 86 4.52 -9.23 -7.10
CA ASP A 86 5.82 -9.89 -6.91
C ASP A 86 6.88 -8.99 -6.24
N SER A 87 6.45 -8.02 -5.43
CA SER A 87 7.30 -6.95 -4.88
C SER A 87 7.48 -7.09 -3.36
N TYR A 88 8.57 -6.50 -2.85
CA TYR A 88 8.88 -6.44 -1.43
C TYR A 88 8.83 -5.01 -0.94
N LEU A 89 7.90 -4.72 -0.02
CA LEU A 89 7.69 -3.41 0.60
C LEU A 89 7.97 -3.55 2.10
N HIS A 90 8.99 -2.86 2.61
CA HIS A 90 9.50 -3.09 3.96
C HIS A 90 10.30 -1.91 4.53
N ASP A 91 10.68 -2.03 5.82
CA ASP A 91 11.56 -1.08 6.50
C ASP A 91 11.12 0.39 6.31
N PHE A 92 9.83 0.64 6.55
CA PHE A 92 9.24 1.96 6.39
C PHE A 92 9.80 2.96 7.41
N ALA A 93 9.88 4.22 7.01
CA ALA A 93 10.41 5.28 7.86
C ALA A 93 9.54 5.46 9.11
N THR A 94 10.15 5.32 10.28
CA THR A 94 9.56 5.68 11.57
C THR A 94 10.53 6.60 12.29
N LEU A 95 10.17 7.87 12.42
CA LEU A 95 11.03 8.88 13.02
C LEU A 95 10.70 9.10 14.50
N PRO A 96 11.70 9.42 15.34
CA PRO A 96 11.48 9.74 16.76
C PRO A 96 10.54 10.93 16.96
N THR A 97 10.58 11.88 16.04
CA THR A 97 9.68 13.03 15.98
C THR A 97 9.15 13.14 14.56
N SER A 98 7.83 13.23 14.44
CA SER A 98 7.18 13.35 13.14
C SER A 98 6.58 14.74 12.94
N THR A 99 6.56 15.19 11.70
CA THR A 99 5.86 16.39 11.27
C THR A 99 4.39 16.14 10.96
N GLN A 100 3.92 14.90 11.10
CA GLN A 100 2.50 14.55 10.98
C GLN A 100 1.70 15.11 12.16
N ALA A 101 0.39 15.28 11.99
CA ALA A 101 -0.45 16.10 12.87
C ALA A 101 -0.44 15.67 14.35
N ASP A 102 -0.31 14.39 14.64
CA ASP A 102 -0.24 13.85 16.00
C ASP A 102 1.20 13.63 16.52
N GLY A 103 2.20 14.11 15.79
CA GLY A 103 3.62 13.98 16.13
C GLY A 103 4.19 12.57 15.98
N LYS A 104 3.45 11.64 15.36
CA LYS A 104 3.88 10.26 15.11
C LYS A 104 3.97 9.98 13.63
N THR A 105 4.92 9.15 13.24
CA THR A 105 4.99 8.66 11.87
C THR A 105 3.93 7.58 11.66
N HIS A 106 2.99 7.83 10.75
CA HIS A 106 2.05 6.82 10.27
C HIS A 106 2.54 6.35 8.91
N ASN A 107 2.99 5.11 8.84
CA ASN A 107 3.46 4.53 7.60
C ASN A 107 2.62 3.31 7.21
N ASP A 108 2.35 3.21 5.91
CA ASP A 108 1.61 2.14 5.29
C ASP A 108 2.43 1.47 4.18
N GLY A 109 2.26 0.16 4.01
CA GLY A 109 2.87 -0.52 2.87
C GLY A 109 2.27 -0.02 1.56
N VAL A 110 0.94 -0.08 1.45
CA VAL A 110 0.18 0.49 0.32
C VAL A 110 -1.02 1.24 0.89
N GLN A 111 -1.18 2.51 0.50
CA GLN A 111 -2.35 3.33 0.81
C GLN A 111 -3.19 3.55 -0.45
N ILE A 112 -4.47 3.19 -0.40
CA ILE A 112 -5.41 3.34 -1.52
C ILE A 112 -6.35 4.50 -1.21
N GLN A 113 -6.15 5.60 -1.91
CA GLN A 113 -6.89 6.85 -1.75
C GLN A 113 -8.13 6.92 -2.65
N ALA A 114 -8.04 6.33 -3.84
CA ALA A 114 -9.11 6.23 -4.83
C ALA A 114 -8.73 5.24 -5.92
N GLY A 115 -9.70 4.83 -6.75
CA GLY A 115 -9.49 4.10 -7.99
C GLY A 115 -10.27 2.79 -8.09
N SER A 116 -10.29 2.24 -9.29
CA SER A 116 -10.96 0.99 -9.64
C SER A 116 -10.04 0.11 -10.50
N GLY A 117 -10.26 -1.22 -10.47
CA GLY A 117 -9.42 -2.16 -11.19
C GLY A 117 -8.00 -2.25 -10.63
N ILE A 118 -7.86 -2.09 -9.30
CA ILE A 118 -6.56 -2.17 -8.62
C ILE A 118 -6.26 -3.61 -8.24
N VAL A 119 -5.04 -4.07 -8.53
CA VAL A 119 -4.56 -5.42 -8.23
C VAL A 119 -3.29 -5.35 -7.39
N ILE A 120 -3.30 -5.94 -6.20
CA ILE A 120 -2.14 -6.09 -5.31
C ILE A 120 -1.98 -7.59 -5.06
N ARG A 121 -0.96 -8.21 -5.66
CA ARG A 121 -0.83 -9.67 -5.59
C ARG A 121 0.61 -10.17 -5.49
N ARG A 122 0.79 -11.27 -4.77
CA ARG A 122 2.08 -11.96 -4.59
C ARG A 122 3.19 -11.05 -4.08
N ASN A 123 2.81 -10.08 -3.24
CA ASN A 123 3.77 -9.20 -2.60
C ASN A 123 4.09 -9.69 -1.19
N ASN A 124 5.25 -9.29 -0.72
CA ASN A 124 5.62 -9.37 0.69
C ASN A 124 5.60 -7.94 1.25
N ILE A 125 4.67 -7.64 2.16
CA ILE A 125 4.50 -6.30 2.74
C ILE A 125 4.56 -6.42 4.25
N ARG A 126 5.59 -5.84 4.88
CA ARG A 126 5.80 -5.98 6.32
C ARG A 126 6.47 -4.80 6.99
N GLY A 127 6.26 -4.70 8.29
CA GLY A 127 6.95 -3.70 9.12
C GLY A 127 6.34 -2.29 9.07
N ALA A 128 5.20 -2.10 8.43
CA ALA A 128 4.45 -0.85 8.53
C ALA A 128 3.90 -0.66 9.95
N SER A 129 3.92 0.55 10.48
CA SER A 129 3.42 0.85 11.82
C SER A 129 1.90 1.04 11.85
N ASN A 130 1.30 1.51 10.75
CA ASN A 130 -0.14 1.74 10.65
C ASN A 130 -0.85 0.54 9.97
N SER A 131 -0.56 0.23 8.71
CA SER A 131 -1.10 -0.96 8.04
C SER A 131 -0.20 -1.45 6.91
N ALA A 132 -0.16 -2.77 6.65
CA ALA A 132 0.46 -3.27 5.43
C ALA A 132 -0.30 -2.75 4.20
N ILE A 133 -1.64 -2.75 4.26
CA ILE A 133 -2.50 -2.13 3.24
C ILE A 133 -3.63 -1.36 3.92
N ILE A 134 -3.83 -0.09 3.55
CA ILE A 134 -4.95 0.73 4.02
C ILE A 134 -5.78 1.25 2.85
N ILE A 135 -7.10 1.28 3.03
CA ILE A 135 -8.05 1.89 2.10
C ILE A 135 -8.69 3.07 2.82
N THR A 136 -8.42 4.31 2.39
CA THR A 136 -8.90 5.54 3.07
C THR A 136 -9.97 6.26 2.30
N GLN A 137 -10.01 6.17 0.99
CA GLN A 137 -10.93 6.91 0.11
C GLN A 137 -10.84 8.44 0.22
N ASP A 138 -9.68 8.99 0.60
CA ASP A 138 -9.54 10.44 0.80
C ASP A 138 -9.57 11.23 -0.52
N ALA A 139 -9.34 10.57 -1.66
CA ALA A 139 -9.38 11.17 -2.99
C ALA A 139 -10.56 10.72 -3.87
N GLY A 140 -11.36 9.74 -3.41
CA GLY A 140 -12.52 9.28 -4.17
C GLY A 140 -12.94 7.84 -3.86
N THR A 141 -13.85 7.32 -4.68
CA THR A 141 -14.36 5.95 -4.54
C THR A 141 -13.30 4.89 -4.82
N VAL A 142 -13.43 3.73 -4.19
CA VAL A 142 -12.61 2.54 -4.46
C VAL A 142 -13.52 1.39 -4.86
N GLY A 143 -13.20 0.73 -5.98
CA GLY A 143 -13.96 -0.43 -6.46
C GLY A 143 -13.09 -1.40 -7.24
N ASP A 144 -13.63 -2.59 -7.54
CA ASP A 144 -12.92 -3.64 -8.26
C ASP A 144 -11.48 -3.84 -7.75
N LEU A 145 -11.34 -3.93 -6.42
CA LEU A 145 -10.06 -4.11 -5.75
C LEU A 145 -9.77 -5.58 -5.50
N THR A 146 -8.61 -6.04 -5.94
CA THR A 146 -8.13 -7.40 -5.70
C THR A 146 -6.83 -7.35 -4.90
N ILE A 147 -6.83 -7.94 -3.70
CA ILE A 147 -5.67 -8.15 -2.82
C ILE A 147 -5.51 -9.65 -2.65
N ASP A 148 -4.69 -10.29 -3.46
CA ASP A 148 -4.63 -11.75 -3.56
C ASP A 148 -3.20 -12.29 -3.39
N ASP A 149 -3.07 -13.43 -2.71
CA ASP A 149 -1.81 -14.19 -2.61
C ASP A 149 -0.62 -13.39 -2.01
N ASN A 150 -0.88 -12.43 -1.12
CA ASN A 150 0.19 -11.65 -0.49
C ASN A 150 0.59 -12.24 0.87
N ASP A 151 1.83 -11.98 1.26
CA ASP A 151 2.35 -12.16 2.63
C ASP A 151 2.33 -10.79 3.33
N LEU A 152 1.45 -10.63 4.33
CA LEU A 152 1.14 -9.36 4.97
C LEU A 152 1.41 -9.44 6.48
N ASP A 153 2.26 -8.54 6.99
CA ASP A 153 2.59 -8.54 8.41
C ASP A 153 2.82 -7.13 8.96
N GLY A 154 2.41 -6.92 10.20
CA GLY A 154 2.56 -5.65 10.92
C GLY A 154 1.33 -4.75 10.85
N GLY A 155 1.53 -3.50 11.25
CA GLY A 155 0.49 -2.48 11.38
C GLY A 155 -0.26 -2.51 12.72
N ALA A 156 -1.20 -1.60 12.89
CA ALA A 156 -2.25 -1.78 13.89
C ALA A 156 -3.10 -3.00 13.52
N VAL A 157 -3.43 -3.11 12.24
CA VAL A 157 -4.00 -4.28 11.57
C VAL A 157 -3.33 -4.39 10.19
N SER A 158 -3.20 -5.61 9.63
CA SER A 158 -2.49 -5.74 8.35
C SER A 158 -3.27 -5.16 7.17
N ILE A 159 -4.60 -5.38 7.10
CA ILE A 159 -5.46 -4.67 6.14
C ILE A 159 -6.49 -3.84 6.90
N ASN A 160 -6.52 -2.54 6.66
CA ASN A 160 -7.43 -1.61 7.30
C ASN A 160 -8.33 -0.93 6.25
N VAL A 161 -9.65 -1.12 6.40
CA VAL A 161 -10.65 -0.45 5.56
C VAL A 161 -11.26 0.71 6.36
N VAL A 162 -10.72 1.89 6.14
CA VAL A 162 -11.18 3.16 6.72
C VAL A 162 -11.86 3.94 5.61
N THR A 163 -13.17 4.09 5.68
CA THR A 163 -13.91 4.75 4.60
C THR A 163 -14.37 6.14 5.03
N ASN A 164 -14.37 7.07 4.10
CA ASN A 164 -14.96 8.40 4.27
C ASN A 164 -16.45 8.44 3.87
N GLY A 165 -17.15 7.30 3.99
CA GLY A 165 -18.56 7.18 3.63
C GLY A 165 -18.85 7.03 2.14
N LEU A 166 -17.82 6.96 1.31
CA LEU A 166 -17.98 6.70 -0.12
C LEU A 166 -18.19 5.20 -0.39
N PRO A 167 -18.87 4.83 -1.48
CA PRO A 167 -19.10 3.43 -1.82
C PRO A 167 -17.80 2.65 -2.02
N LEU A 168 -17.76 1.45 -1.47
CA LEU A 168 -16.78 0.40 -1.75
C LEU A 168 -17.51 -0.74 -2.47
N SER A 169 -17.00 -1.19 -3.61
CA SER A 169 -17.64 -2.24 -4.39
C SER A 169 -16.65 -3.28 -4.89
N ASN A 170 -17.08 -4.54 -4.92
CA ASN A 170 -16.30 -5.66 -5.44
C ASN A 170 -14.88 -5.74 -4.85
N ILE A 171 -14.78 -5.88 -3.53
CA ILE A 171 -13.53 -5.96 -2.78
C ILE A 171 -13.18 -7.42 -2.50
N LYS A 172 -12.06 -7.89 -3.03
CA LYS A 172 -11.54 -9.25 -2.86
C LYS A 172 -10.20 -9.20 -2.15
N MET A 173 -10.07 -9.96 -1.05
CA MET A 173 -8.86 -10.06 -0.23
C MET A 173 -8.57 -11.55 0.02
N ARG A 174 -8.23 -12.29 -1.03
CA ARG A 174 -8.23 -13.76 -1.03
C ARG A 174 -6.85 -14.35 -0.97
N ARG A 175 -6.74 -15.54 -0.36
CA ARG A 175 -5.51 -16.34 -0.30
C ARG A 175 -4.28 -15.57 0.22
N ASN A 176 -4.52 -14.57 1.10
CA ASN A 176 -3.43 -13.86 1.74
C ASN A 176 -2.96 -14.62 2.99
N TYR A 177 -1.67 -14.52 3.26
CA TYR A 177 -1.01 -15.07 4.44
C TYR A 177 -0.70 -13.93 5.40
N PHE A 178 -1.18 -14.03 6.65
CA PHE A 178 -1.03 -12.99 7.65
C PHE A 178 -0.05 -13.41 8.74
N GLY A 179 0.99 -12.60 8.99
CA GLY A 179 1.85 -12.72 10.17
C GLY A 179 1.12 -12.33 11.46
N ARG A 180 1.84 -12.28 12.58
CA ARG A 180 1.27 -12.01 13.93
C ARG A 180 1.73 -10.70 14.56
N ASN A 181 2.43 -9.85 13.81
CA ASN A 181 3.01 -8.62 14.37
C ASN A 181 2.07 -7.39 14.35
N GLN A 182 0.74 -7.62 14.34
CA GLN A 182 -0.22 -6.51 14.49
C GLN A 182 -0.24 -6.01 15.94
N ARG A 183 -0.32 -4.67 16.14
CA ARG A 183 -0.52 -4.08 17.47
C ARG A 183 -1.86 -4.47 18.09
N LEU A 184 -2.90 -4.59 17.28
CA LEU A 184 -4.19 -5.15 17.68
C LEU A 184 -4.14 -6.66 17.47
N VAL A 185 -3.65 -7.36 18.48
CA VAL A 185 -3.38 -8.80 18.44
C VAL A 185 -4.57 -9.59 17.87
N GLY A 186 -4.28 -10.43 16.88
CA GLY A 186 -5.28 -11.30 16.26
C GLY A 186 -6.20 -10.59 15.25
N LYS A 187 -5.95 -9.33 14.89
CA LYS A 187 -6.74 -8.60 13.89
C LYS A 187 -5.98 -8.46 12.58
N ALA A 188 -6.14 -9.44 11.68
CA ALA A 188 -5.54 -9.39 10.35
C ALA A 188 -6.21 -8.35 9.43
N ILE A 189 -7.54 -8.35 9.40
CA ILE A 189 -8.36 -7.49 8.55
C ILE A 189 -9.38 -6.76 9.42
N MET A 190 -9.50 -5.45 9.26
CA MET A 190 -10.50 -4.63 9.92
C MET A 190 -11.35 -3.89 8.88
N ALA A 191 -12.67 -4.07 8.95
CA ALA A 191 -13.63 -3.36 8.10
C ALA A 191 -14.98 -3.25 8.83
N ARG A 192 -15.69 -2.14 8.64
CA ARG A 192 -17.08 -2.02 9.09
C ARG A 192 -18.00 -2.68 8.09
N ALA A 193 -18.82 -3.63 8.54
CA ALA A 193 -19.76 -4.36 7.68
C ALA A 193 -20.75 -3.46 6.93
N SER A 194 -21.07 -2.28 7.47
CA SER A 194 -21.89 -1.26 6.81
C SER A 194 -21.20 -0.63 5.59
N HIS A 195 -19.87 -0.72 5.50
CA HIS A 195 -19.09 -0.10 4.43
C HIS A 195 -18.57 -1.12 3.42
N CYS A 196 -18.17 -2.30 3.89
CA CYS A 196 -17.57 -3.32 3.03
C CYS A 196 -17.70 -4.70 3.68
N VAL A 197 -18.10 -5.67 2.88
CA VAL A 197 -17.99 -7.10 3.21
C VAL A 197 -17.05 -7.71 2.16
N PRO A 198 -15.73 -7.72 2.41
CA PRO A 198 -14.79 -8.26 1.44
C PRO A 198 -14.91 -9.78 1.32
N ASP A 199 -14.65 -10.30 0.12
CA ASP A 199 -14.38 -11.73 -0.06
C ASP A 199 -12.97 -12.05 0.42
N ILE A 200 -12.88 -12.83 1.51
CA ILE A 200 -11.61 -13.21 2.14
C ILE A 200 -11.27 -14.71 1.95
N THR A 201 -11.89 -15.36 0.98
CA THR A 201 -11.76 -16.81 0.75
C THR A 201 -10.29 -17.23 0.67
N GLY A 202 -9.92 -18.24 1.45
CA GLY A 202 -8.57 -18.81 1.48
C GLY A 202 -7.51 -17.96 2.17
N SER A 203 -7.87 -16.83 2.78
CA SER A 203 -6.95 -16.02 3.59
C SER A 203 -6.75 -16.64 4.98
N VAL A 204 -5.51 -16.81 5.40
CA VAL A 204 -5.12 -17.59 6.59
C VAL A 204 -4.03 -16.92 7.41
N TRP A 205 -3.89 -17.32 8.66
CA TRP A 205 -2.71 -17.06 9.45
C TRP A 205 -1.54 -17.91 8.95
N ALA A 206 -0.39 -17.27 8.70
CA ALA A 206 0.77 -17.91 8.08
C ALA A 206 1.39 -19.04 8.96
N ASP A 207 1.28 -18.91 10.27
CA ASP A 207 1.84 -19.85 11.24
C ASP A 207 0.99 -21.11 11.45
N THR A 208 -0.33 -21.01 11.38
CA THR A 208 -1.26 -22.10 11.69
C THR A 208 -2.05 -22.61 10.51
N GLY A 209 -2.17 -21.82 9.42
CA GLY A 209 -3.07 -22.11 8.31
C GLY A 209 -4.56 -21.92 8.66
N GLU A 210 -4.88 -21.44 9.86
CA GLU A 210 -6.27 -21.19 10.25
C GLU A 210 -6.86 -19.98 9.50
N PRO A 211 -8.12 -20.03 9.09
CA PRO A 211 -8.78 -18.92 8.42
C PRO A 211 -8.78 -17.65 9.29
N VAL A 212 -8.46 -16.51 8.68
CA VAL A 212 -8.63 -15.21 9.33
C VAL A 212 -10.10 -14.76 9.29
N LYS A 213 -10.42 -13.78 10.13
CA LYS A 213 -11.77 -13.18 10.19
C LYS A 213 -11.65 -11.67 9.96
N VAL A 214 -12.71 -11.09 9.39
CA VAL A 214 -12.87 -9.62 9.35
C VAL A 214 -13.29 -9.15 10.74
N SER A 215 -12.48 -8.32 11.36
CA SER A 215 -12.80 -7.67 12.62
C SER A 215 -13.63 -6.40 12.36
N LYS A 216 -14.58 -6.12 13.25
CA LYS A 216 -15.35 -4.87 13.20
C LYS A 216 -14.43 -3.72 13.66
N GLY A 217 -14.40 -2.65 12.88
CA GLY A 217 -13.75 -1.38 13.24
C GLY A 217 -14.63 -0.51 14.12
#